data_8d9704e775f73725f7901527b815a591
#
_entry.id   8d9704e775f73725f7901527b815a591
#
_cell.length_a   1.000
_cell.length_b   1.000
_cell.length_c   1.000
_cell.angle_alpha   90.00
_cell.angle_beta   90.00
_cell.angle_gamma   90.00
#
_symmetry.space_group_name_H-M   'P 1'
#
loop_
_entity.id
_entity.type
_entity.pdbx_description
1 polymer ?
#
loop_
_entity_poly.entity_id
_entity_poly.type
_entity_poly.pdbx_seq_one_letter_code
_entity_poly.pdbx_strand_id
1 'polypeptide(L)'
;MKAIETAFQGLCRYPDGGGFKLKAALADRYNVEAGQITLGNGSNDLLEIVARVFADSTSEIVFSQYAFAVYPIVTQSIGAKAVEVPAVNWGHDLQAMEKAITDNTKLVFIANPNNPTSTDVVKKKLLF
;
A
#
# COMPACT_ATOMS: atom_id res chain seq x y z
N MET A 1 7.49 26.94 2.86
CA MET A 1 8.46 27.75 2.07
C MET A 1 9.83 27.74 2.73
N LYS A 2 10.05 28.22 3.97
CA LYS A 2 11.39 28.25 4.64
C LYS A 2 12.19 26.94 4.56
N ALA A 3 11.56 25.77 4.73
CA ALA A 3 12.25 24.48 4.65
C ALA A 3 12.83 24.19 3.24
N ILE A 4 12.13 24.62 2.19
CA ILE A 4 12.60 24.47 0.80
C ILE A 4 13.79 25.40 0.55
N GLU A 5 13.71 26.66 1.01
CA GLU A 5 14.80 27.65 0.87
C GLU A 5 16.08 27.16 1.58
N THR A 6 15.93 26.58 2.76
CA THR A 6 17.05 25.99 3.50
C THR A 6 17.68 24.80 2.75
N ALA A 7 16.86 24.01 2.05
CA ALA A 7 17.32 22.85 1.30
C ALA A 7 18.16 23.21 0.06
N PHE A 8 18.01 24.43 -0.50
CA PHE A 8 18.78 24.87 -1.67
C PHE A 8 20.30 24.83 -1.48
N GLN A 9 20.78 25.04 -0.25
CA GLN A 9 22.21 24.98 0.05
C GLN A 9 22.80 23.58 -0.06
N GLY A 10 21.95 22.55 -0.07
CA GLY A 10 22.34 21.15 -0.17
C GLY A 10 22.12 20.47 -1.53
N LEU A 11 21.58 21.19 -2.54
CA LEU A 11 21.17 20.61 -3.83
C LEU A 11 22.32 19.98 -4.62
N CYS A 12 23.57 20.40 -4.38
CA CYS A 12 24.76 19.82 -5.02
C CYS A 12 25.19 18.47 -4.45
N ARG A 13 24.55 18.00 -3.39
CA ARG A 13 24.86 16.73 -2.74
C ARG A 13 23.83 15.67 -3.12
N TYR A 14 24.26 14.40 -3.18
CA TYR A 14 23.33 13.30 -3.31
C TYR A 14 22.33 13.29 -2.16
N PRO A 15 21.05 12.97 -2.45
CA PRO A 15 20.04 12.84 -1.40
C PRO A 15 20.38 11.68 -0.46
N ASP A 16 19.89 11.76 0.76
CA ASP A 16 19.93 10.66 1.72
C ASP A 16 19.04 9.50 1.22
N GLY A 17 19.63 8.51 0.54
CA GLY A 17 18.93 7.36 -0.01
C GLY A 17 18.30 6.46 1.07
N GLY A 18 18.80 6.51 2.30
CA GLY A 18 18.24 5.76 3.44
C GLY A 18 17.06 6.47 4.11
N GLY A 19 16.91 7.78 3.87
CA GLY A 19 15.88 8.61 4.48
C GLY A 19 15.97 8.67 6.01
N PHE A 20 17.18 8.62 6.59
CA PHE A 20 17.40 8.49 8.04
C PHE A 20 16.67 9.57 8.84
N LYS A 21 16.76 10.84 8.41
CA LYS A 21 16.09 11.96 9.09
C LYS A 21 14.57 11.84 9.04
N LEU A 22 14.02 11.46 7.88
CA LEU A 22 12.58 11.26 7.70
C LEU A 22 12.08 10.08 8.51
N LYS A 23 12.79 8.94 8.46
CA LYS A 23 12.45 7.74 9.25
C LYS A 23 12.47 8.02 10.74
N ALA A 24 13.48 8.75 11.24
CA ALA A 24 13.56 9.13 12.65
C ALA A 24 12.35 10.00 13.08
N ALA A 25 12.00 11.00 12.28
CA ALA A 25 10.87 11.86 12.57
C ALA A 25 9.51 11.11 12.50
N LEU A 26 9.36 10.16 11.58
CA LEU A 26 8.17 9.31 11.49
C LEU A 26 8.09 8.31 12.65
N ALA A 27 9.23 7.71 13.03
CA ALA A 27 9.32 6.79 14.15
C ALA A 27 8.87 7.45 15.46
N ASP A 28 9.38 8.65 15.72
CA ASP A 28 8.97 9.46 16.87
C ASP A 28 7.47 9.82 16.83
N ARG A 29 6.99 10.29 15.67
CA ARG A 29 5.59 10.71 15.50
C ARG A 29 4.58 9.57 15.69
N TYR A 30 4.90 8.37 15.22
CA TYR A 30 3.99 7.22 15.21
C TYR A 30 4.29 6.20 16.29
N ASN A 31 5.32 6.45 17.11
CA ASN A 31 5.79 5.55 18.17
C ASN A 31 6.06 4.12 17.64
N VAL A 32 6.86 4.05 16.58
CA VAL A 32 7.32 2.81 15.96
C VAL A 32 8.84 2.85 15.80
N GLU A 33 9.48 1.73 15.53
CA GLU A 33 10.92 1.68 15.25
C GLU A 33 11.22 2.14 13.81
N ALA A 34 12.36 2.79 13.59
CA ALA A 34 12.77 3.21 12.25
C ALA A 34 12.89 2.04 11.25
N GLY A 35 13.22 0.83 11.74
CA GLY A 35 13.26 -0.39 10.96
C GLY A 35 11.89 -0.88 10.47
N GLN A 36 10.80 -0.41 11.08
CA GLN A 36 9.42 -0.71 10.67
C GLN A 36 8.90 0.26 9.60
N ILE A 37 9.75 1.19 9.12
CA ILE A 37 9.36 2.21 8.14
C ILE A 37 10.07 1.93 6.82
N THR A 38 9.30 1.69 5.78
CA THR A 38 9.78 1.64 4.39
C THR A 38 9.37 2.92 3.68
N LEU A 39 10.29 3.52 2.95
CA LEU A 39 10.06 4.71 2.15
C LEU A 39 10.04 4.36 0.67
N GLY A 40 9.22 5.08 -0.09
CA GLY A 40 9.13 4.97 -1.54
C GLY A 40 8.80 6.31 -2.17
N ASN A 41 8.90 6.38 -3.48
CA ASN A 41 8.55 7.57 -4.25
C ASN A 41 7.02 7.62 -4.48
N GLY A 42 6.29 7.77 -3.40
CA GLY A 42 4.84 7.68 -3.34
C GLY A 42 4.32 6.25 -3.08
N SER A 43 3.00 6.13 -2.95
CA SER A 43 2.35 4.85 -2.62
C SER A 43 2.49 3.79 -3.73
N ASN A 44 2.59 4.19 -4.98
CA ASN A 44 2.74 3.25 -6.09
C ASN A 44 4.02 2.43 -5.95
N ASP A 45 5.15 3.07 -5.63
CA ASP A 45 6.41 2.38 -5.34
C ASP A 45 6.25 1.35 -4.23
N LEU A 46 5.59 1.76 -3.14
CA LEU A 46 5.40 0.88 -1.99
C LEU A 46 4.51 -0.32 -2.31
N LEU A 47 3.45 -0.11 -3.09
CA LEU A 47 2.58 -1.21 -3.53
C LEU A 47 3.35 -2.21 -4.40
N GLU A 48 4.19 -1.72 -5.31
CA GLU A 48 5.03 -2.58 -6.14
C GLU A 48 6.09 -3.33 -5.32
N ILE A 49 6.77 -2.64 -4.40
CA ILE A 49 7.75 -3.26 -3.50
C ILE A 49 7.11 -4.36 -2.67
N VAL A 50 5.96 -4.10 -2.06
CA VAL A 50 5.23 -5.08 -1.25
C VAL A 50 4.83 -6.29 -2.10
N ALA A 51 4.28 -6.07 -3.30
CA ALA A 51 3.90 -7.15 -4.18
C ALA A 51 5.09 -8.03 -4.57
N ARG A 52 6.23 -7.43 -4.94
CA ARG A 52 7.46 -8.17 -5.30
C ARG A 52 8.12 -8.91 -4.14
N VAL A 53 7.93 -8.44 -2.91
CA VAL A 53 8.50 -9.08 -1.71
C VAL A 53 7.67 -10.28 -1.26
N PHE A 54 6.35 -10.20 -1.36
CA PHE A 54 5.44 -11.17 -0.75
C PHE A 54 4.71 -12.07 -1.75
N ALA A 55 4.75 -11.77 -3.06
CA ALA A 55 4.02 -12.52 -4.06
C ALA A 55 4.89 -12.78 -5.31
N ASP A 56 4.49 -13.78 -6.08
CA ASP A 56 5.11 -14.20 -7.33
C ASP A 56 4.04 -14.66 -8.35
N SER A 57 4.46 -15.24 -9.47
CA SER A 57 3.56 -15.70 -10.53
C SER A 57 2.65 -16.88 -10.14
N THR A 58 2.87 -17.52 -8.99
CA THR A 58 2.04 -18.61 -8.46
C THR A 58 1.04 -18.12 -7.41
N SER A 59 1.17 -16.87 -7.02
CA SER A 59 0.42 -16.23 -5.94
C SER A 59 -0.89 -15.62 -6.42
N GLU A 60 -1.84 -15.46 -5.50
CA GLU A 60 -3.06 -14.69 -5.68
C GLU A 60 -3.02 -13.40 -4.86
N ILE A 61 -3.53 -12.32 -5.45
CA ILE A 61 -3.69 -11.02 -4.78
C ILE A 61 -5.17 -10.65 -4.84
N VAL A 62 -5.78 -10.45 -3.66
CA VAL A 62 -7.19 -10.10 -3.50
C VAL A 62 -7.36 -8.59 -3.36
N PHE A 63 -8.29 -8.02 -4.09
CA PHE A 63 -8.71 -6.62 -3.95
C PHE A 63 -10.15 -6.45 -4.42
N SER A 64 -10.77 -5.34 -4.03
CA SER A 64 -12.17 -5.06 -4.37
C SER A 64 -12.27 -4.43 -5.76
N GLN A 65 -13.37 -4.69 -6.45
CA GLN A 65 -13.82 -3.93 -7.60
C GLN A 65 -13.90 -2.43 -7.24
N TYR A 66 -13.64 -1.56 -8.19
CA TYR A 66 -13.58 -0.09 -8.00
C TYR A 66 -12.55 0.37 -6.96
N ALA A 67 -11.56 -0.46 -6.64
CA ALA A 67 -10.42 -0.07 -5.82
C ALA A 67 -9.36 0.67 -6.66
N PHE A 68 -8.27 1.06 -6.00
CA PHE A 68 -7.20 1.82 -6.64
C PHE A 68 -6.60 1.07 -7.83
N ALA A 69 -6.58 1.71 -9.00
CA ALA A 69 -6.18 1.09 -10.27
C ALA A 69 -4.77 0.48 -10.28
N VAL A 70 -3.92 0.86 -9.33
CA VAL A 70 -2.56 0.31 -9.20
C VAL A 70 -2.58 -1.14 -8.72
N TYR A 71 -3.59 -1.60 -7.98
CA TYR A 71 -3.65 -2.98 -7.49
C TYR A 71 -3.65 -4.02 -8.62
N PRO A 72 -4.56 -3.97 -9.62
CA PRO A 72 -4.48 -4.90 -10.76
C PRO A 72 -3.21 -4.71 -11.59
N ILE A 73 -2.71 -3.49 -11.77
CA ILE A 73 -1.49 -3.22 -12.53
C ILE A 73 -0.27 -3.89 -11.87
N VAL A 74 -0.10 -3.71 -10.57
CA VAL A 74 1.00 -4.31 -9.82
C VAL A 74 0.88 -5.84 -9.82
N THR A 75 -0.33 -6.37 -9.62
CA THR A 75 -0.59 -7.82 -9.67
C THR A 75 -0.16 -8.41 -11.02
N GLN A 76 -0.56 -7.76 -12.12
CA GLN A 76 -0.17 -8.17 -13.46
C GLN A 76 1.33 -8.06 -13.71
N SER A 77 1.99 -7.01 -13.18
CA SER A 77 3.42 -6.76 -13.40
C SER A 77 4.33 -7.85 -12.84
N ILE A 78 3.89 -8.56 -11.81
CA ILE A 78 4.62 -9.69 -11.21
C ILE A 78 4.12 -11.06 -11.69
N GLY A 79 3.13 -11.08 -12.59
CA GLY A 79 2.53 -12.31 -13.12
C GLY A 79 1.59 -13.03 -12.14
N ALA A 80 1.24 -12.43 -11.01
CA ALA A 80 0.32 -13.00 -10.03
C ALA A 80 -1.12 -13.02 -10.55
N LYS A 81 -1.95 -13.91 -10.00
CA LYS A 81 -3.38 -13.97 -10.31
C LYS A 81 -4.15 -12.90 -9.54
N ALA A 82 -4.85 -12.05 -10.26
CA ALA A 82 -5.77 -11.08 -9.69
C ALA A 82 -7.07 -11.76 -9.26
N VAL A 83 -7.48 -11.55 -8.01
CA VAL A 83 -8.76 -11.98 -7.47
C VAL A 83 -9.57 -10.73 -7.13
N GLU A 84 -10.28 -10.21 -8.13
CA GLU A 84 -11.13 -9.04 -7.99
C GLU A 84 -12.48 -9.46 -7.42
N VAL A 85 -12.83 -8.92 -6.25
CA VAL A 85 -14.09 -9.19 -5.56
C VAL A 85 -15.11 -8.10 -5.88
N PRO A 86 -16.35 -8.44 -6.29
CA PRO A 86 -17.38 -7.46 -6.56
C PRO A 86 -17.62 -6.51 -5.40
N ALA A 87 -17.77 -5.22 -5.69
CA ALA A 87 -18.06 -4.21 -4.70
C ALA A 87 -19.54 -4.18 -4.32
N VAL A 88 -19.85 -3.81 -3.09
CA VAL A 88 -21.21 -3.55 -2.60
C VAL A 88 -21.34 -2.06 -2.29
N ASN A 89 -22.30 -1.39 -2.91
CA ASN A 89 -22.52 0.06 -2.75
C ASN A 89 -21.24 0.88 -2.94
N TRP A 90 -20.46 0.56 -3.96
CA TRP A 90 -19.16 1.19 -4.29
C TRP A 90 -18.06 1.00 -3.25
N GLY A 91 -18.32 0.19 -2.23
CA GLY A 91 -17.37 -0.10 -1.13
C GLY A 91 -16.92 -1.56 -1.12
N HIS A 92 -16.00 -1.87 -0.22
CA HIS A 92 -15.48 -3.22 -0.04
C HIS A 92 -16.53 -4.15 0.57
N ASP A 93 -16.76 -5.30 -0.06
CA ASP A 93 -17.42 -6.44 0.59
C ASP A 93 -16.36 -7.29 1.31
N LEU A 94 -16.06 -6.94 2.57
CA LEU A 94 -15.01 -7.63 3.33
C LEU A 94 -15.32 -9.11 3.54
N GLN A 95 -16.60 -9.49 3.67
CA GLN A 95 -16.98 -10.91 3.84
C GLN A 95 -16.75 -11.71 2.56
N ALA A 96 -17.04 -11.12 1.40
CA ALA A 96 -16.73 -11.74 0.12
C ALA A 96 -15.22 -11.79 -0.13
N MET A 97 -14.47 -10.75 0.25
CA MET A 97 -13.01 -10.73 0.18
C MET A 97 -12.38 -11.81 1.05
N GLU A 98 -12.85 -11.98 2.29
CA GLU A 98 -12.42 -13.04 3.19
C GLU A 98 -12.64 -14.45 2.58
N LYS A 99 -13.84 -14.70 2.03
CA LYS A 99 -14.16 -15.97 1.36
C LYS A 99 -13.34 -16.24 0.10
N ALA A 100 -12.82 -15.19 -0.52
CA ALA A 100 -11.98 -15.30 -1.71
C ALA A 100 -10.51 -15.64 -1.39
N ILE A 101 -10.11 -15.61 -0.10
CA ILE A 101 -8.77 -15.97 0.35
C ILE A 101 -8.58 -17.48 0.25
N THR A 102 -7.48 -17.89 -0.37
CA THR A 102 -7.03 -19.29 -0.50
C THR A 102 -5.61 -19.45 0.04
N ASP A 103 -5.09 -20.66 0.05
CA ASP A 103 -3.71 -20.95 0.43
C ASP A 103 -2.68 -20.26 -0.49
N ASN A 104 -3.07 -19.92 -1.72
CA ASN A 104 -2.24 -19.19 -2.68
C ASN A 104 -2.31 -17.67 -2.50
N THR A 105 -3.25 -17.15 -1.72
CA THR A 105 -3.37 -15.72 -1.46
C THR A 105 -2.21 -15.24 -0.60
N LYS A 106 -1.43 -14.31 -1.12
CA LYS A 106 -0.28 -13.71 -0.42
C LYS A 106 -0.51 -12.28 0.01
N LEU A 107 -1.40 -11.58 -0.69
CA LEU A 107 -1.71 -10.17 -0.39
C LEU A 107 -3.20 -9.91 -0.52
N VAL A 108 -3.70 -9.04 0.36
CA VAL A 108 -5.03 -8.44 0.28
C VAL A 108 -4.86 -6.93 0.34
N PHE A 109 -5.29 -6.22 -0.71
CA PHE A 109 -5.23 -4.76 -0.75
C PHE A 109 -6.58 -4.14 -0.36
N ILE A 110 -6.56 -3.33 0.70
CA ILE A 110 -7.74 -2.59 1.20
C ILE A 110 -7.34 -1.13 1.42
N ALA A 111 -7.91 -0.22 0.61
CA ALA A 111 -7.80 1.21 0.87
C ALA A 111 -8.95 1.66 1.77
N ASN A 112 -8.64 2.36 2.85
CA ASN A 112 -9.66 2.88 3.76
C ASN A 112 -9.33 4.33 4.20
N PRO A 113 -10.07 5.34 3.75
CA PRO A 113 -11.19 5.27 2.80
C PRO A 113 -10.78 4.75 1.41
N ASN A 114 -11.73 4.09 0.69
CA ASN A 114 -11.43 3.57 -0.63
C ASN A 114 -11.12 4.68 -1.65
N ASN A 115 -10.10 4.47 -2.45
CA ASN A 115 -9.76 5.32 -3.58
C ASN A 115 -10.22 4.60 -4.88
N PRO A 116 -11.10 5.20 -5.72
CA PRO A 116 -11.55 6.61 -5.71
C PRO A 116 -12.94 6.85 -5.09
N THR A 117 -13.64 5.84 -4.63
CA THR A 117 -15.07 5.95 -4.26
C THR A 117 -15.32 6.68 -2.93
N SER A 118 -14.28 6.90 -2.13
CA SER A 118 -14.33 7.52 -0.80
C SER A 118 -15.23 6.81 0.22
N THR A 119 -15.63 5.57 -0.07
CA THR A 119 -16.34 4.74 0.90
C THR A 119 -15.39 4.28 1.99
N ASP A 120 -15.86 4.22 3.23
CA ASP A 120 -15.07 3.76 4.38
C ASP A 120 -15.59 2.45 4.98
N VAL A 121 -14.71 1.75 5.68
CA VAL A 121 -15.05 0.55 6.45
C VAL A 121 -14.84 0.83 7.92
N VAL A 122 -15.87 0.64 8.72
CA VAL A 122 -15.81 0.89 10.16
C VAL A 122 -14.79 -0.06 10.81
N LYS A 123 -13.95 0.47 11.70
CA LYS A 123 -12.84 -0.24 12.37
C LYS A 123 -13.20 -1.62 12.96
N LYS A 124 -14.46 -1.84 13.39
CA LYS A 124 -14.96 -3.13 13.88
C LYS A 124 -15.03 -4.24 12.82
N LYS A 125 -15.03 -3.89 11.52
CA LYS A 125 -15.11 -4.87 10.42
C LYS A 125 -13.74 -5.29 9.87
N LEU A 126 -12.66 -4.66 10.33
CA LEU A 126 -11.28 -4.95 9.92
C LEU A 126 -10.52 -5.84 10.91
N LEU A 127 -11.15 -6.21 12.02
CA LEU A 127 -10.60 -7.16 12.99
C LEU A 127 -11.09 -8.56 12.59
N PHE A 128 -10.27 -9.25 11.79
CA PHE A 128 -10.41 -10.68 11.52
C PHE A 128 -9.84 -11.49 12.65
#